data_525ebacafa0786047b54b53c8fdeda65
#
_entry.id   525ebacafa0786047b54b53c8fdeda65
#
_cell.length_a   1.000
_cell.length_b   1.000
_cell.length_c   1.000
_cell.angle_alpha   90.00
_cell.angle_beta   90.00
_cell.angle_gamma   90.00
#
_symmetry.space_group_name_H-M   'P 1'
#
loop_
_entity.id
_entity.type
_entity.pdbx_description
1 polymer ?
#
loop_
_entity_poly.entity_id
_entity_poly.type
_entity_poly.pdbx_seq_one_letter_code
_entity_poly.pdbx_strand_id
1 'polypeptide(L)'
;MLDWFEHEGHVCIVFELLGLSIFEFLQQNEFLPFSVEQIRHMAFQIFKAVCFLHRNKLTHTDLKPENILFVRSDYDLEYNEDLVREKRLRSLDVKVVDFGNATFDHEPHESLVSTRYYRAPEVILGLGWNQSCDVWSLGCVMMEFYLGRALFLTHDSKEHLAMMEKVLGPVPPHLLKQTRKKHYVHSECLNWDDEYIRKHCRPLKLYMQTQNEEERQLFDLLSCMLEYDVSRRITLEEALWHPFFSPLRT
;
A
#
# COMPACT_ATOMS: atom_id res chain seq x y z
N MET A 1 -17.41 6.47 -14.17
CA MET A 1 -18.03 7.76 -14.50
C MET A 1 -19.39 7.49 -15.11
N LEU A 2 -20.43 8.07 -14.56
CA LEU A 2 -21.81 7.94 -15.04
C LEU A 2 -22.20 9.09 -15.96
N ASP A 3 -21.82 10.32 -15.58
CA ASP A 3 -22.12 11.54 -16.29
C ASP A 3 -21.12 12.66 -15.94
N TRP A 4 -21.16 13.77 -16.63
CA TRP A 4 -20.45 14.99 -16.29
C TRP A 4 -21.22 16.23 -16.77
N PHE A 5 -21.03 17.37 -16.09
CA PHE A 5 -21.65 18.64 -16.46
C PHE A 5 -20.79 19.80 -15.94
N GLU A 6 -21.06 20.99 -16.47
CA GLU A 6 -20.50 22.23 -15.94
C GLU A 6 -21.50 22.93 -15.02
N HIS A 7 -21.05 23.42 -13.88
CA HIS A 7 -21.82 24.21 -12.95
C HIS A 7 -20.93 25.31 -12.35
N GLU A 8 -21.34 26.56 -12.49
CA GLU A 8 -20.66 27.77 -12.00
C GLU A 8 -19.16 27.81 -12.34
N GLY A 9 -18.79 27.39 -13.56
CA GLY A 9 -17.41 27.37 -14.05
C GLY A 9 -16.57 26.18 -13.57
N HIS A 10 -17.18 25.20 -12.91
CA HIS A 10 -16.54 23.96 -12.47
C HIS A 10 -17.04 22.77 -13.28
N VAL A 11 -16.11 21.86 -13.63
CA VAL A 11 -16.46 20.55 -14.21
C VAL A 11 -16.87 19.62 -13.07
N CYS A 12 -18.11 19.14 -13.12
CA CYS A 12 -18.66 18.17 -12.20
C CYS A 12 -18.69 16.79 -12.86
N ILE A 13 -18.16 15.78 -12.18
CA ILE A 13 -18.15 14.40 -12.66
C ILE A 13 -19.03 13.56 -11.73
N VAL A 14 -19.96 12.82 -12.31
CA VAL A 14 -20.88 11.95 -11.58
C VAL A 14 -20.35 10.52 -11.56
N PHE A 15 -20.22 9.97 -10.38
CA PHE A 15 -19.85 8.57 -10.15
C PHE A 15 -21.00 7.83 -9.46
N GLU A 16 -20.92 6.50 -9.47
CA GLU A 16 -21.75 5.69 -8.58
C GLU A 16 -21.47 6.02 -7.11
N LEU A 17 -22.49 5.92 -6.28
CA LEU A 17 -22.34 6.08 -4.83
C LEU A 17 -21.74 4.78 -4.26
N LEU A 18 -20.54 4.88 -3.69
CA LEU A 18 -19.87 3.80 -3.01
C LEU A 18 -20.08 3.86 -1.48
N GLY A 19 -19.67 2.82 -0.78
CA GLY A 19 -19.67 2.78 0.68
C GLY A 19 -18.46 3.51 1.28
N LEU A 20 -18.14 3.18 2.53
CA LEU A 20 -16.99 3.72 3.25
C LEU A 20 -15.68 3.38 2.55
N SER A 21 -14.68 4.26 2.70
CA SER A 21 -13.31 3.87 2.44
C SER A 21 -12.83 2.81 3.44
N ILE A 22 -11.79 2.06 3.07
CA ILE A 22 -11.23 1.06 4.00
C ILE A 22 -10.70 1.75 5.26
N PHE A 23 -10.11 2.95 5.13
CA PHE A 23 -9.66 3.73 6.28
C PHE A 23 -10.82 4.10 7.23
N GLU A 24 -11.92 4.63 6.69
CA GLU A 24 -13.11 4.98 7.50
C GLU A 24 -13.70 3.74 8.18
N PHE A 25 -13.73 2.60 7.48
CA PHE A 25 -14.19 1.35 8.08
C PHE A 25 -13.28 0.89 9.21
N LEU A 26 -11.94 0.88 9.01
CA LEU A 26 -10.97 0.56 10.06
C LEU A 26 -11.15 1.49 11.27
N GLN A 27 -11.27 2.79 11.05
CA GLN A 27 -11.49 3.78 12.12
C GLN A 27 -12.78 3.49 12.90
N GLN A 28 -13.88 3.20 12.20
CA GLN A 28 -15.16 2.87 12.83
C GLN A 28 -15.17 1.50 13.51
N ASN A 29 -14.23 0.63 13.18
CA ASN A 29 -14.02 -0.69 13.76
C ASN A 29 -12.81 -0.72 14.72
N GLU A 30 -12.47 0.43 15.31
CA GLU A 30 -11.40 0.61 16.31
C GLU A 30 -10.03 0.13 15.82
N PHE A 31 -9.77 0.22 14.50
CA PHE A 31 -8.56 -0.25 13.84
C PHE A 31 -8.27 -1.76 14.04
N LEU A 32 -9.30 -2.55 14.26
CA LEU A 32 -9.17 -4.00 14.26
C LEU A 32 -8.65 -4.48 12.90
N PRO A 33 -7.61 -5.35 12.89
CA PRO A 33 -7.06 -5.88 11.65
C PRO A 33 -8.04 -6.73 10.86
N PHE A 34 -7.89 -6.76 9.54
CA PHE A 34 -8.57 -7.72 8.69
C PHE A 34 -7.92 -9.11 8.79
N SER A 35 -8.72 -10.16 8.64
CA SER A 35 -8.19 -11.52 8.51
C SER A 35 -7.40 -11.68 7.19
N VAL A 36 -6.49 -12.66 7.15
CA VAL A 36 -5.70 -12.98 5.94
C VAL A 36 -6.59 -13.28 4.74
N GLU A 37 -7.73 -13.94 4.96
CA GLU A 37 -8.74 -14.22 3.93
C GLU A 37 -9.38 -12.93 3.40
N GLN A 38 -9.79 -12.00 4.28
CA GLN A 38 -10.34 -10.70 3.86
C GLN A 38 -9.31 -9.89 3.09
N ILE A 39 -8.05 -9.86 3.55
CA ILE A 39 -6.94 -9.20 2.84
C ILE A 39 -6.77 -9.78 1.44
N ARG A 40 -6.79 -11.12 1.30
CA ARG A 40 -6.69 -11.82 0.02
C ARG A 40 -7.77 -11.38 -0.96
N HIS A 41 -9.03 -11.37 -0.51
CA HIS A 41 -10.16 -10.98 -1.34
C HIS A 41 -10.10 -9.53 -1.82
N MET A 42 -9.81 -8.59 -0.92
CA MET A 42 -9.68 -7.19 -1.27
C MET A 42 -8.46 -6.94 -2.17
N ALA A 43 -7.29 -7.46 -1.78
CA ALA A 43 -6.04 -7.29 -2.53
C ALA A 43 -6.15 -7.82 -3.96
N PHE A 44 -6.81 -8.97 -4.18
CA PHE A 44 -7.00 -9.52 -5.53
C PHE A 44 -7.75 -8.57 -6.45
N GLN A 45 -8.81 -7.93 -5.97
CA GLN A 45 -9.60 -6.97 -6.72
C GLN A 45 -8.80 -5.69 -6.98
N ILE A 46 -8.12 -5.17 -5.95
CA ILE A 46 -7.26 -3.98 -6.06
C ILE A 46 -6.15 -4.21 -7.08
N PHE A 47 -5.46 -5.35 -7.01
CA PHE A 47 -4.37 -5.69 -7.94
C PHE A 47 -4.86 -5.81 -9.37
N LYS A 48 -6.03 -6.41 -9.60
CA LYS A 48 -6.64 -6.45 -10.94
C LYS A 48 -6.93 -5.05 -11.48
N ALA A 49 -7.49 -4.18 -10.65
CA ALA A 49 -7.79 -2.80 -11.04
C ALA A 49 -6.52 -2.02 -11.38
N VAL A 50 -5.50 -2.04 -10.50
CA VAL A 50 -4.24 -1.30 -10.73
C VAL A 50 -3.41 -1.94 -11.84
N CYS A 51 -3.42 -3.26 -12.00
CA CYS A 51 -2.79 -3.95 -13.14
C CYS A 51 -3.40 -3.50 -14.48
N PHE A 52 -4.71 -3.27 -14.53
CA PHE A 52 -5.35 -2.68 -15.70
C PHE A 52 -4.83 -1.27 -15.99
N LEU A 53 -4.66 -0.42 -14.97
CA LEU A 53 -4.06 0.91 -15.14
C LEU A 53 -2.64 0.80 -15.72
N HIS A 54 -1.80 -0.05 -15.13
CA HIS A 54 -0.41 -0.25 -15.55
C HIS A 54 -0.31 -0.76 -17.00
N ARG A 55 -1.19 -1.67 -17.43
CA ARG A 55 -1.27 -2.11 -18.81
C ARG A 55 -1.63 -0.97 -19.79
N ASN A 56 -2.40 0.00 -19.31
CA ASN A 56 -2.74 1.21 -20.07
C ASN A 56 -1.74 2.37 -19.85
N LYS A 57 -0.54 2.06 -19.29
CA LYS A 57 0.53 3.04 -19.09
C LYS A 57 0.16 4.20 -18.16
N LEU A 58 -0.73 3.94 -17.20
CA LEU A 58 -1.16 4.88 -16.18
C LEU A 58 -0.71 4.40 -14.81
N THR A 59 -0.02 5.26 -14.06
CA THR A 59 0.36 5.05 -12.66
C THR A 59 -0.60 5.83 -11.78
N HIS A 60 -1.15 5.21 -10.75
CA HIS A 60 -2.11 5.86 -9.85
C HIS A 60 -1.44 6.92 -8.96
N THR A 61 -0.27 6.61 -8.45
CA THR A 61 0.63 7.43 -7.61
C THR A 61 0.16 7.73 -6.19
N ASP A 62 -1.11 7.60 -5.84
CA ASP A 62 -1.62 7.89 -4.48
C ASP A 62 -2.52 6.76 -3.91
N LEU A 63 -2.04 5.52 -4.03
CA LEU A 63 -2.73 4.36 -3.44
C LEU A 63 -2.57 4.37 -1.92
N LYS A 64 -3.72 4.36 -1.23
CA LYS A 64 -3.86 4.36 0.24
C LYS A 64 -5.24 3.84 0.64
N PRO A 65 -5.46 3.43 1.90
CA PRO A 65 -6.77 2.94 2.35
C PRO A 65 -7.92 3.92 2.16
N GLU A 66 -7.66 5.23 2.16
CA GLU A 66 -8.65 6.29 1.91
C GLU A 66 -9.15 6.28 0.45
N ASN A 67 -8.32 5.82 -0.50
CA ASN A 67 -8.62 5.77 -1.93
C ASN A 67 -9.06 4.37 -2.41
N ILE A 68 -9.44 3.51 -1.48
CA ILE A 68 -10.02 2.20 -1.74
C ILE A 68 -11.36 2.14 -1.00
N LEU A 69 -12.47 2.12 -1.74
CA LEU A 69 -13.82 2.18 -1.19
C LEU A 69 -14.51 0.83 -1.34
N PHE A 70 -15.25 0.44 -0.32
CA PHE A 70 -16.20 -0.68 -0.44
C PHE A 70 -17.31 -0.31 -1.42
N VAL A 71 -17.72 -1.25 -2.24
CA VAL A 71 -18.92 -1.09 -3.09
C VAL A 71 -20.15 -0.91 -2.20
N ARG A 72 -20.22 -1.68 -1.11
CA ARG A 72 -21.21 -1.55 -0.03
C ARG A 72 -20.51 -1.82 1.29
N SER A 73 -20.79 -1.01 2.29
CA SER A 73 -20.19 -1.13 3.62
C SER A 73 -21.19 -1.58 4.70
N ASP A 74 -22.22 -2.34 4.29
CA ASP A 74 -23.14 -2.98 5.22
C ASP A 74 -22.40 -4.03 6.05
N TYR A 75 -22.68 -4.06 7.35
CA TYR A 75 -22.01 -4.95 8.28
C TYR A 75 -23.00 -5.56 9.29
N ASP A 76 -22.63 -6.71 9.82
CA ASP A 76 -23.22 -7.29 11.01
C ASP A 76 -22.34 -7.03 12.22
N LEU A 77 -22.93 -7.00 13.40
CA LEU A 77 -22.19 -6.85 14.65
C LEU A 77 -21.98 -8.24 15.24
N GLU A 78 -20.73 -8.60 15.42
CA GLU A 78 -20.33 -9.88 16.02
C GLU A 78 -19.43 -9.63 17.22
N TYR A 79 -19.18 -10.64 18.03
CA TYR A 79 -18.15 -10.65 19.07
C TYR A 79 -17.07 -11.63 18.63
N ASN A 80 -15.82 -11.16 18.63
CA ASN A 80 -14.68 -12.03 18.36
C ASN A 80 -14.38 -12.97 19.56
N GLU A 81 -13.35 -13.80 19.43
CA GLU A 81 -12.96 -14.77 20.47
C GLU A 81 -12.60 -14.10 21.82
N ASP A 82 -12.11 -12.85 21.78
CA ASP A 82 -11.79 -12.04 22.96
C ASP A 82 -13.01 -11.27 23.52
N LEU A 83 -14.20 -11.53 23.04
CA LEU A 83 -15.45 -10.84 23.37
C LEU A 83 -15.43 -9.34 23.01
N VAL A 84 -14.57 -8.92 22.11
CA VAL A 84 -14.56 -7.56 21.55
C VAL A 84 -15.60 -7.47 20.44
N ARG A 85 -16.44 -6.44 20.50
CA ARG A 85 -17.46 -6.16 19.49
C ARG A 85 -16.81 -5.69 18.21
N GLU A 86 -17.03 -6.41 17.12
CA GLU A 86 -16.48 -6.05 15.80
C GLU A 86 -17.58 -5.94 14.75
N LYS A 87 -17.29 -5.14 13.70
CA LYS A 87 -18.12 -5.01 12.51
C LYS A 87 -17.62 -5.98 11.47
N ARG A 88 -18.46 -6.94 11.09
CA ARG A 88 -18.16 -7.88 10.02
C ARG A 88 -18.87 -7.46 8.74
N LEU A 89 -18.09 -7.12 7.72
CA LEU A 89 -18.60 -6.74 6.41
C LEU A 89 -19.37 -7.88 5.75
N ARG A 90 -20.51 -7.56 5.14
CA ARG A 90 -21.30 -8.51 4.35
C ARG A 90 -20.73 -8.75 2.95
N SER A 91 -19.98 -7.78 2.41
CA SER A 91 -19.25 -7.89 1.14
C SER A 91 -17.87 -7.27 1.28
N LEU A 92 -16.89 -7.89 0.62
CA LEU A 92 -15.51 -7.41 0.51
C LEU A 92 -15.23 -6.81 -0.88
N ASP A 93 -16.26 -6.49 -1.64
CA ASP A 93 -16.11 -5.86 -2.95
C ASP A 93 -15.62 -4.42 -2.79
N VAL A 94 -14.52 -4.10 -3.49
CA VAL A 94 -13.84 -2.81 -3.39
C VAL A 94 -13.54 -2.21 -4.75
N LYS A 95 -13.42 -0.89 -4.78
CA LYS A 95 -13.00 -0.12 -5.96
C LYS A 95 -11.90 0.87 -5.59
N VAL A 96 -10.94 1.02 -6.49
CA VAL A 96 -9.92 2.06 -6.42
C VAL A 96 -10.50 3.35 -6.99
N VAL A 97 -10.28 4.46 -6.30
CA VAL A 97 -10.82 5.79 -6.65
C VAL A 97 -9.73 6.85 -6.59
N ASP A 98 -10.08 8.09 -6.93
CA ASP A 98 -9.20 9.27 -6.87
C ASP A 98 -8.00 9.20 -7.82
N PHE A 99 -8.27 9.46 -9.09
CA PHE A 99 -7.26 9.52 -10.15
C PHE A 99 -6.69 10.94 -10.35
N GLY A 100 -6.88 11.84 -9.38
CA GLY A 100 -6.43 13.23 -9.47
C GLY A 100 -4.92 13.40 -9.60
N ASN A 101 -4.14 12.43 -9.10
CA ASN A 101 -2.69 12.39 -9.19
C ASN A 101 -2.16 11.37 -10.22
N ALA A 102 -3.05 10.65 -10.90
CA ALA A 102 -2.65 9.61 -11.83
C ALA A 102 -1.91 10.22 -13.03
N THR A 103 -0.81 9.58 -13.44
CA THR A 103 0.13 10.10 -14.43
C THR A 103 0.40 9.04 -15.49
N PHE A 104 0.29 9.40 -16.77
CA PHE A 104 0.69 8.51 -17.86
C PHE A 104 2.21 8.46 -18.00
N ASP A 105 2.74 7.33 -18.51
CA ASP A 105 4.19 7.14 -18.71
C ASP A 105 4.83 8.22 -19.60
N HIS A 106 4.06 8.82 -20.52
CA HIS A 106 4.54 9.84 -21.47
C HIS A 106 4.39 11.29 -20.94
N GLU A 107 3.72 11.48 -19.81
CA GLU A 107 3.56 12.80 -19.20
C GLU A 107 4.75 13.18 -18.32
N PRO A 108 4.97 14.49 -18.06
CA PRO A 108 5.96 14.91 -17.09
C PRO A 108 5.70 14.33 -15.70
N HIS A 109 6.71 13.70 -15.13
CA HIS A 109 6.61 13.08 -13.79
C HIS A 109 7.00 14.11 -12.71
N GLU A 110 6.09 14.34 -11.78
CA GLU A 110 6.37 15.05 -10.54
C GLU A 110 7.48 14.33 -9.76
N SER A 111 8.39 15.09 -9.16
CA SER A 111 9.51 14.50 -8.41
C SER A 111 9.09 13.84 -7.11
N LEU A 112 7.95 14.24 -6.53
CA LEU A 112 7.44 13.76 -5.26
C LEU A 112 5.98 13.33 -5.43
N VAL A 113 5.72 12.05 -5.32
CA VAL A 113 4.39 11.45 -5.40
C VAL A 113 4.11 10.59 -4.17
N SER A 114 2.90 10.12 -4.04
CA SER A 114 2.36 9.28 -2.99
C SER A 114 2.24 9.96 -1.63
N THR A 115 1.22 9.60 -0.90
CA THR A 115 1.06 9.95 0.51
C THR A 115 2.22 9.35 1.31
N ARG A 116 2.79 10.10 2.25
CA ARG A 116 4.07 9.80 2.91
C ARG A 116 4.22 8.36 3.37
N TYR A 117 3.25 7.82 4.08
CA TYR A 117 3.34 6.48 4.68
C TYR A 117 3.43 5.33 3.66
N TYR A 118 3.00 5.59 2.42
CA TYR A 118 2.95 4.63 1.30
C TYR A 118 3.99 4.94 0.22
N ARG A 119 4.86 5.95 0.45
CA ARG A 119 5.84 6.42 -0.54
C ARG A 119 7.00 5.45 -0.69
N ALA A 120 7.30 5.09 -1.93
CA ALA A 120 8.36 4.18 -2.28
C ALA A 120 9.77 4.78 -2.06
N PRO A 121 10.79 3.95 -1.75
CA PRO A 121 12.13 4.42 -1.47
C PRO A 121 12.77 5.16 -2.64
N GLU A 122 12.55 4.75 -3.89
CA GLU A 122 13.05 5.44 -5.08
C GLU A 122 12.51 6.87 -5.21
N VAL A 123 11.26 7.11 -4.77
CA VAL A 123 10.66 8.46 -4.73
C VAL A 123 11.32 9.30 -3.65
N ILE A 124 11.52 8.74 -2.45
CA ILE A 124 12.20 9.44 -1.34
C ILE A 124 13.63 9.79 -1.72
N LEU A 125 14.36 8.86 -2.34
CA LEU A 125 15.75 9.02 -2.74
C LEU A 125 15.93 9.88 -4.01
N GLY A 126 14.83 10.22 -4.70
CA GLY A 126 14.87 11.03 -5.93
C GLY A 126 15.57 10.33 -7.10
N LEU A 127 15.36 9.02 -7.24
CA LEU A 127 15.94 8.17 -8.30
C LEU A 127 15.11 8.18 -9.61
N GLY A 128 13.94 8.82 -9.59
CA GLY A 128 12.89 8.63 -10.57
C GLY A 128 11.95 7.49 -10.14
N TRP A 129 10.75 7.47 -10.69
CA TRP A 129 9.75 6.46 -10.40
C TRP A 129 8.98 6.05 -11.65
N ASN A 130 8.33 4.92 -11.60
CA ASN A 130 7.43 4.39 -12.61
C ASN A 130 6.27 3.64 -11.92
N GLN A 131 5.50 2.88 -12.66
CA GLN A 131 4.36 2.07 -12.16
C GLN A 131 4.70 1.20 -10.93
N SER A 132 5.96 0.84 -10.74
CA SER A 132 6.42 0.03 -9.61
C SER A 132 6.24 0.74 -8.25
N CYS A 133 6.11 2.08 -8.21
CA CYS A 133 5.83 2.80 -6.98
C CYS A 133 4.44 2.48 -6.42
N ASP A 134 3.46 2.18 -7.28
CA ASP A 134 2.12 1.71 -6.86
C ASP A 134 2.20 0.34 -6.18
N VAL A 135 3.08 -0.55 -6.65
CA VAL A 135 3.28 -1.88 -6.04
C VAL A 135 3.80 -1.76 -4.61
N TRP A 136 4.76 -0.86 -4.38
CA TRP A 136 5.24 -0.55 -3.04
C TRP A 136 4.11 -0.02 -2.14
N SER A 137 3.35 0.96 -2.64
CA SER A 137 2.22 1.54 -1.91
C SER A 137 1.21 0.46 -1.51
N LEU A 138 0.87 -0.46 -2.42
CA LEU A 138 -0.03 -1.59 -2.14
C LEU A 138 0.55 -2.57 -1.12
N GLY A 139 1.86 -2.80 -1.11
CA GLY A 139 2.53 -3.57 -0.06
C GLY A 139 2.35 -2.94 1.32
N CYS A 140 2.50 -1.61 1.42
CA CYS A 140 2.23 -0.86 2.65
C CYS A 140 0.74 -0.93 3.06
N VAL A 141 -0.17 -0.79 2.10
CA VAL A 141 -1.62 -0.90 2.32
C VAL A 141 -2.01 -2.27 2.86
N MET A 142 -1.50 -3.35 2.25
CA MET A 142 -1.76 -4.71 2.74
C MET A 142 -1.23 -4.93 4.17
N MET A 143 -0.06 -4.38 4.49
CA MET A 143 0.47 -4.41 5.85
C MET A 143 -0.40 -3.64 6.83
N GLU A 144 -0.99 -2.51 6.41
CA GLU A 144 -1.92 -1.76 7.23
C GLU A 144 -3.23 -2.52 7.48
N PHE A 145 -3.75 -3.23 6.47
CA PHE A 145 -4.90 -4.12 6.65
C PHE A 145 -4.61 -5.22 7.68
N TYR A 146 -3.39 -5.76 7.65
CA TYR A 146 -2.94 -6.82 8.55
C TYR A 146 -2.64 -6.34 9.98
N LEU A 147 -2.18 -5.08 10.14
CA LEU A 147 -1.78 -4.52 11.45
C LEU A 147 -2.85 -3.65 12.09
N GLY A 148 -3.85 -3.17 11.34
CA GLY A 148 -4.78 -2.12 11.77
C GLY A 148 -4.13 -0.73 11.86
N ARG A 149 -2.88 -0.56 11.42
CA ARG A 149 -2.12 0.70 11.45
C ARG A 149 -1.07 0.75 10.37
N ALA A 150 -0.68 1.96 9.96
CA ALA A 150 0.37 2.14 8.97
C ALA A 150 1.69 1.46 9.39
N LEU A 151 2.35 0.80 8.42
CA LEU A 151 3.66 0.16 8.64
C LEU A 151 4.75 1.20 8.93
N PHE A 152 4.75 2.31 8.18
CA PHE A 152 5.74 3.38 8.25
C PHE A 152 5.10 4.70 8.68
N LEU A 153 4.66 4.79 9.95
CA LEU A 153 4.07 6.00 10.52
C LEU A 153 5.18 7.01 10.88
N THR A 154 5.42 8.00 10.02
CA THR A 154 6.49 8.98 10.17
C THR A 154 6.14 10.32 9.54
N HIS A 155 6.79 11.39 9.98
CA HIS A 155 6.66 12.74 9.43
C HIS A 155 7.94 13.22 8.72
N ASP A 156 9.01 12.44 8.77
CA ASP A 156 10.31 12.76 8.18
C ASP A 156 10.76 11.68 7.18
N SER A 157 11.37 12.10 6.07
CA SER A 157 11.80 11.18 5.00
C SER A 157 13.02 10.35 5.38
N LYS A 158 13.93 10.88 6.21
CA LYS A 158 15.12 10.18 6.67
C LYS A 158 14.73 9.12 7.70
N GLU A 159 13.85 9.48 8.64
CA GLU A 159 13.23 8.53 9.56
C GLU A 159 12.51 7.41 8.80
N HIS A 160 11.76 7.76 7.74
CA HIS A 160 11.07 6.77 6.89
C HIS A 160 12.03 5.74 6.30
N LEU A 161 13.14 6.18 5.70
CA LEU A 161 14.17 5.28 5.17
C LEU A 161 14.79 4.39 6.27
N ALA A 162 15.01 4.94 7.46
CA ALA A 162 15.54 4.18 8.59
C ALA A 162 14.54 3.14 9.12
N MET A 163 13.24 3.46 9.11
CA MET A 163 12.18 2.47 9.40
C MET A 163 12.16 1.36 8.36
N MET A 164 12.32 1.69 7.07
CA MET A 164 12.44 0.69 6.01
C MET A 164 13.62 -0.24 6.24
N GLU A 165 14.80 0.29 6.57
CA GLU A 165 15.99 -0.54 6.89
C GLU A 165 15.74 -1.48 8.09
N LYS A 166 15.02 -1.02 9.09
CA LYS A 166 14.68 -1.87 10.24
C LYS A 166 13.72 -3.00 9.89
N VAL A 167 12.80 -2.75 8.96
CA VAL A 167 11.78 -3.72 8.54
C VAL A 167 12.30 -4.68 7.47
N LEU A 168 13.02 -4.15 6.47
CA LEU A 168 13.37 -4.88 5.25
C LEU A 168 14.85 -5.24 5.13
N GLY A 169 15.68 -4.69 6.02
CA GLY A 169 17.14 -4.75 5.90
C GLY A 169 17.74 -3.52 5.22
N PRO A 170 19.06 -3.43 5.11
CA PRO A 170 19.75 -2.23 4.64
C PRO A 170 19.37 -1.87 3.20
N VAL A 171 19.20 -0.57 2.95
CA VAL A 171 19.01 -0.06 1.57
C VAL A 171 20.24 -0.42 0.74
N PRO A 172 20.09 -1.01 -0.44
CA PRO A 172 21.21 -1.41 -1.28
C PRO A 172 22.18 -0.24 -1.59
N PRO A 173 23.50 -0.41 -1.40
CA PRO A 173 24.47 0.67 -1.56
C PRO A 173 24.45 1.33 -2.94
N HIS A 174 24.11 0.58 -4.01
CA HIS A 174 24.03 1.14 -5.35
C HIS A 174 22.92 2.18 -5.49
N LEU A 175 21.79 2.04 -4.78
CA LEU A 175 20.70 3.02 -4.74
C LEU A 175 21.13 4.27 -3.98
N LEU A 176 21.82 4.09 -2.85
CA LEU A 176 22.37 5.21 -2.06
C LEU A 176 23.43 6.00 -2.83
N LYS A 177 24.23 5.36 -3.69
CA LYS A 177 25.20 6.03 -4.57
C LYS A 177 24.51 6.93 -5.61
N GLN A 178 23.38 6.52 -6.14
CA GLN A 178 22.63 7.21 -7.18
C GLN A 178 21.76 8.37 -6.65
N THR A 179 21.43 8.37 -5.35
CA THR A 179 20.52 9.38 -4.79
C THR A 179 20.99 10.80 -5.02
N ARG A 180 20.06 11.67 -5.40
CA ARG A 180 20.23 13.12 -5.44
C ARG A 180 20.15 13.77 -4.05
N LYS A 181 19.64 13.04 -3.05
CA LYS A 181 19.45 13.49 -1.66
C LYS A 181 20.66 13.12 -0.81
N LYS A 182 21.84 13.64 -1.15
CA LYS A 182 23.12 13.31 -0.49
C LYS A 182 23.14 13.51 1.02
N HIS A 183 22.30 14.38 1.55
CA HIS A 183 22.17 14.61 2.99
C HIS A 183 21.52 13.45 3.78
N TYR A 184 20.94 12.46 3.11
CA TYR A 184 20.44 11.25 3.76
C TYR A 184 21.55 10.19 3.95
N VAL A 185 22.63 10.30 3.21
CA VAL A 185 23.68 9.28 3.12
C VAL A 185 24.96 9.77 3.76
N HIS A 186 25.52 8.97 4.67
CA HIS A 186 26.87 9.18 5.21
C HIS A 186 27.67 7.87 5.06
N SER A 187 28.83 7.94 4.40
CA SER A 187 29.68 6.76 4.17
C SER A 187 28.95 5.56 3.54
N GLU A 188 28.11 5.82 2.54
CA GLU A 188 27.31 4.80 1.83
C GLU A 188 26.25 4.09 2.69
N CYS A 189 25.94 4.59 3.89
CA CYS A 189 24.91 4.12 4.79
C CYS A 189 23.94 5.24 5.17
N LEU A 190 22.73 4.87 5.57
CA LEU A 190 21.84 5.81 6.25
C LEU A 190 22.36 5.98 7.67
N ASN A 191 22.68 7.22 8.05
CA ASN A 191 23.13 7.53 9.42
C ASN A 191 21.90 7.87 10.28
N TRP A 192 21.27 6.86 10.83
CA TRP A 192 20.13 7.04 11.71
C TRP A 192 20.09 5.97 12.78
N ASP A 193 20.16 6.37 14.03
CA ASP A 193 19.89 5.52 15.18
C ASP A 193 18.86 6.24 16.07
N ASP A 194 17.62 5.74 16.08
CA ASP A 194 16.52 6.31 16.82
C ASP A 194 15.88 5.25 17.71
N GLU A 195 15.70 5.59 18.99
CA GLU A 195 15.04 4.73 19.97
C GLU A 195 13.60 4.42 19.57
N TYR A 196 12.90 5.38 18.93
CA TYR A 196 11.56 5.18 18.43
C TYR A 196 11.50 4.07 17.40
N ILE A 197 12.41 4.06 16.42
CA ILE A 197 12.48 3.03 15.37
C ILE A 197 12.76 1.67 15.97
N ARG A 198 13.72 1.59 16.92
CA ARG A 198 14.03 0.33 17.60
C ARG A 198 12.85 -0.25 18.36
N LYS A 199 12.03 0.61 18.95
CA LYS A 199 10.87 0.24 19.75
C LYS A 199 9.65 -0.14 18.89
N HIS A 200 9.44 0.54 17.76
CA HIS A 200 8.21 0.44 16.97
C HIS A 200 8.34 -0.35 15.66
N CYS A 201 9.56 -0.57 15.18
CA CYS A 201 9.83 -1.33 13.97
C CYS A 201 10.58 -2.63 14.29
N ARG A 202 10.20 -3.69 13.58
CA ARG A 202 10.84 -5.01 13.66
C ARG A 202 10.95 -5.61 12.25
N PRO A 203 11.86 -6.58 12.02
CA PRO A 203 11.95 -7.26 10.73
C PRO A 203 10.59 -7.76 10.23
N LEU A 204 10.33 -7.65 8.93
CA LEU A 204 9.03 -7.93 8.32
C LEU A 204 8.45 -9.28 8.80
N LYS A 205 9.26 -10.33 8.77
CA LYS A 205 8.83 -11.68 9.18
C LYS A 205 8.42 -11.79 10.65
N LEU A 206 8.85 -10.88 11.51
CA LEU A 206 8.47 -10.87 12.93
C LEU A 206 7.11 -10.23 13.20
N TYR A 207 6.43 -9.74 12.17
CA TYR A 207 5.03 -9.30 12.27
C TYR A 207 4.04 -10.46 12.16
N MET A 208 4.44 -11.62 11.60
CA MET A 208 3.57 -12.80 11.54
C MET A 208 3.11 -13.22 12.94
N GLN A 209 1.80 -13.51 13.06
CA GLN A 209 1.15 -13.87 14.33
C GLN A 209 1.01 -15.39 14.49
N THR A 210 0.52 -16.07 13.46
CA THR A 210 0.18 -17.51 13.52
C THR A 210 1.21 -18.39 12.83
N GLN A 211 1.97 -17.86 11.89
CA GLN A 211 2.93 -18.58 11.04
C GLN A 211 2.33 -19.78 10.28
N ASN A 212 1.00 -19.75 10.05
CA ASN A 212 0.35 -20.74 9.19
C ASN A 212 0.71 -20.52 7.71
N GLU A 213 0.31 -21.44 6.83
CA GLU A 213 0.69 -21.38 5.42
C GLU A 213 0.13 -20.15 4.70
N GLU A 214 -1.10 -19.74 4.99
CA GLU A 214 -1.71 -18.57 4.36
C GLU A 214 -1.00 -17.28 4.74
N GLU A 215 -0.62 -17.15 6.00
CA GLU A 215 0.14 -16.02 6.49
C GLU A 215 1.57 -15.99 5.91
N ARG A 216 2.23 -17.17 5.80
CA ARG A 216 3.53 -17.27 5.12
C ARG A 216 3.46 -16.80 3.68
N GLN A 217 2.42 -17.20 2.93
CA GLN A 217 2.20 -16.77 1.55
C GLN A 217 1.93 -15.27 1.45
N LEU A 218 1.18 -14.69 2.40
CA LEU A 218 0.99 -13.24 2.48
C LEU A 218 2.34 -12.52 2.65
N PHE A 219 3.16 -12.95 3.60
CA PHE A 219 4.46 -12.31 3.89
C PHE A 219 5.51 -12.56 2.81
N ASP A 220 5.41 -13.66 2.08
CA ASP A 220 6.23 -13.93 0.89
C ASP A 220 5.89 -12.93 -0.23
N LEU A 221 4.61 -12.75 -0.54
CA LEU A 221 4.15 -11.73 -1.49
C LEU A 221 4.58 -10.31 -1.06
N LEU A 222 4.39 -9.96 0.22
CA LEU A 222 4.80 -8.65 0.76
C LEU A 222 6.31 -8.43 0.61
N SER A 223 7.13 -9.47 0.79
CA SER A 223 8.58 -9.38 0.60
C SER A 223 8.95 -9.08 -0.86
N CYS A 224 8.19 -9.61 -1.83
CA CYS A 224 8.39 -9.31 -3.24
C CYS A 224 7.91 -7.90 -3.64
N MET A 225 6.87 -7.39 -2.97
CA MET A 225 6.31 -6.06 -3.23
C MET A 225 7.14 -4.95 -2.58
N LEU A 226 7.67 -5.18 -1.38
CA LEU A 226 8.51 -4.24 -0.63
C LEU A 226 10.01 -4.41 -0.94
N GLU A 227 10.34 -4.74 -2.18
CA GLU A 227 11.71 -4.80 -2.70
C GLU A 227 12.21 -3.39 -3.03
N TYR A 228 13.42 -3.06 -2.59
CA TYR A 228 14.04 -1.75 -2.85
C TYR A 228 14.37 -1.53 -4.32
N ASP A 229 14.90 -2.57 -4.96
CA ASP A 229 15.28 -2.50 -6.37
C ASP A 229 14.05 -2.62 -7.26
N VAL A 230 13.71 -1.52 -7.94
CA VAL A 230 12.56 -1.43 -8.85
C VAL A 230 12.60 -2.50 -9.94
N SER A 231 13.79 -2.91 -10.38
CA SER A 231 13.96 -3.94 -11.43
C SER A 231 13.67 -5.37 -10.91
N ARG A 232 13.67 -5.55 -9.59
CA ARG A 232 13.43 -6.84 -8.92
C ARG A 232 12.06 -6.88 -8.23
N ARG A 233 11.47 -5.70 -8.01
CA ARG A 233 10.13 -5.62 -7.40
C ARG A 233 9.11 -6.30 -8.30
N ILE A 234 8.32 -7.20 -7.73
CA ILE A 234 7.28 -7.94 -8.45
C ILE A 234 6.31 -6.97 -9.16
N THR A 235 5.89 -7.31 -10.37
CA THR A 235 4.81 -6.59 -11.05
C THR A 235 3.44 -7.06 -10.54
N LEU A 236 2.39 -6.24 -10.70
CA LEU A 236 1.04 -6.68 -10.32
C LEU A 236 0.53 -7.86 -11.16
N GLU A 237 0.99 -7.96 -12.40
CA GLU A 237 0.67 -9.11 -13.25
C GLU A 237 1.25 -10.41 -12.69
N GLU A 238 2.51 -10.41 -12.27
CA GLU A 238 3.15 -11.54 -11.60
C GLU A 238 2.53 -11.81 -10.22
N ALA A 239 2.25 -10.73 -9.44
CA ALA A 239 1.66 -10.83 -8.12
C ALA A 239 0.28 -11.51 -8.13
N LEU A 240 -0.55 -11.28 -9.16
CA LEU A 240 -1.82 -11.96 -9.34
C LEU A 240 -1.68 -13.49 -9.53
N TRP A 241 -0.50 -13.97 -9.94
CA TRP A 241 -0.16 -15.40 -10.04
C TRP A 241 0.52 -15.96 -8.79
N HIS A 242 0.80 -15.13 -7.80
CA HIS A 242 1.43 -15.58 -6.56
C HIS A 242 0.56 -16.63 -5.84
N PRO A 243 1.16 -17.63 -5.16
CA PRO A 243 0.43 -18.68 -4.41
C PRO A 243 -0.62 -18.13 -3.44
N PHE A 244 -0.40 -16.95 -2.85
CA PHE A 244 -1.35 -16.28 -1.98
C PHE A 244 -2.76 -16.13 -2.59
N PHE A 245 -2.86 -15.96 -3.89
CA PHE A 245 -4.14 -15.80 -4.60
C PHE A 245 -4.68 -17.10 -5.21
N SER A 246 -3.99 -18.23 -5.04
CA SER A 246 -4.45 -19.51 -5.61
C SER A 246 -5.90 -19.87 -5.28
N PRO A 247 -6.43 -19.64 -4.05
CA PRO A 247 -7.82 -19.94 -3.73
C PRO A 247 -8.86 -19.14 -4.52
N LEU A 248 -8.47 -18.02 -5.15
CA LEU A 248 -9.37 -17.13 -5.89
C LEU A 248 -9.29 -17.29 -7.41
N ARG A 249 -8.45 -18.21 -7.90
CA ARG A 249 -8.21 -18.46 -9.34
C ARG A 249 -8.94 -19.67 -9.89
N THR A 250 -9.85 -20.25 -9.12
CA THR A 250 -10.68 -21.39 -9.53
C THR A 250 -11.81 -20.98 -10.46
#